data_c97e71adc200ac0fd9c7c43bedd5fccb
#
_entry.id   c97e71adc200ac0fd9c7c43bedd5fccb
#
_cell.length_a   1.000
_cell.length_b   1.000
_cell.length_c   1.000
_cell.angle_alpha   90.00
_cell.angle_beta   90.00
_cell.angle_gamma   90.00
#
_symmetry.space_group_name_H-M   'P 1'
#
loop_
_entity.id
_entity.type
_entity.pdbx_description
1 polymer ?
#
loop_
_entity_poly.entity_id
_entity_poly.type
_entity_poly.pdbx_seq_one_letter_code
_entity_poly.pdbx_strand_id
1 'polypeptide(L)'
;MIAAIIIFVCVGKNVTDYKKTAKQYVKAVAECEWNDAYSLINLPDGEFLTKEAFINVHADATGEKVEKMAADDIVSTYSKMPGNKAVKVGYITDSGMQYNDVYLTVANKHYMLFFKKYKVSAENLVVKDVTIKVPKGLTLYINDVIVGDGYKSDASKNGNGSSDEYVIPYLFNGKNNIKVTGEFIEDYTTQLYAAHDEDTFTVGTYNAKYVNSKLEELKTQARTDVDAIINAVQAKKDYSAIADRVCKEEKKNIESAYKNIYDSYNDKYKTVSNLKISKFTASIADTSFRVDSDDGCPVIKVSIKLGYTCLLYTSPSPRD
;
A
#
# COMPACT_ATOMS: atom_id res chain seq x y z
N MET A 1 -40.61 25.87 -35.90
CA MET A 1 -39.82 24.69 -36.33
C MET A 1 -38.39 25.07 -36.74
N ILE A 2 -38.16 26.02 -37.65
CA ILE A 2 -36.83 26.43 -38.15
C ILE A 2 -35.91 26.92 -37.03
N ALA A 3 -36.38 27.74 -36.08
CA ALA A 3 -35.60 28.21 -34.94
C ALA A 3 -35.12 27.07 -34.04
N ALA A 4 -35.96 26.06 -33.80
CA ALA A 4 -35.57 24.89 -33.00
C ALA A 4 -34.47 24.03 -33.69
N ILE A 5 -34.55 23.94 -35.03
CA ILE A 5 -33.52 23.24 -35.83
C ILE A 5 -32.19 24.02 -35.80
N ILE A 6 -32.23 25.33 -35.92
CA ILE A 6 -31.05 26.20 -35.86
C ILE A 6 -30.41 26.09 -34.48
N ILE A 7 -31.17 26.16 -33.39
CA ILE A 7 -30.67 25.97 -32.02
C ILE A 7 -30.06 24.59 -31.88
N PHE A 8 -30.70 23.52 -32.33
CA PHE A 8 -30.23 22.17 -32.29
C PHE A 8 -28.89 22.02 -33.02
N VAL A 9 -28.76 22.56 -34.24
CA VAL A 9 -27.49 22.51 -35.01
C VAL A 9 -26.40 23.35 -34.36
N CYS A 10 -26.75 24.54 -33.83
CA CYS A 10 -25.76 25.38 -33.15
C CYS A 10 -25.26 24.74 -31.83
N VAL A 11 -26.15 24.16 -31.05
CA VAL A 11 -25.79 23.39 -29.83
C VAL A 11 -24.96 22.17 -30.21
N GLY A 12 -25.35 21.45 -31.25
CA GLY A 12 -24.62 20.29 -31.75
C GLY A 12 -23.20 20.66 -32.18
N LYS A 13 -23.00 21.69 -33.00
CA LYS A 13 -21.68 22.16 -33.40
C LYS A 13 -20.80 22.53 -32.18
N ASN A 14 -21.37 23.21 -31.20
CA ASN A 14 -20.66 23.66 -30.01
C ASN A 14 -20.25 22.49 -29.11
N VAL A 15 -21.03 21.43 -29.04
CA VAL A 15 -20.75 20.21 -28.25
C VAL A 15 -19.77 19.27 -28.95
N THR A 16 -19.75 19.28 -30.29
CA THR A 16 -18.84 18.44 -31.12
C THR A 16 -17.49 19.09 -31.41
N ASP A 17 -17.27 20.32 -30.96
CA ASP A 17 -15.99 21.03 -31.19
C ASP A 17 -14.88 20.51 -30.26
N TYR A 18 -14.09 19.59 -30.82
CA TYR A 18 -12.94 19.01 -30.12
C TYR A 18 -11.84 20.03 -29.81
N LYS A 19 -11.65 21.06 -30.65
CA LYS A 19 -10.67 22.12 -30.41
C LYS A 19 -11.06 22.98 -29.22
N LYS A 20 -12.37 23.20 -29.03
CA LYS A 20 -12.88 23.87 -27.84
C LYS A 20 -12.64 23.05 -26.60
N THR A 21 -12.91 21.73 -26.64
CA THR A 21 -12.63 20.81 -25.52
C THR A 21 -11.13 20.81 -25.18
N ALA A 22 -10.25 20.73 -26.17
CA ALA A 22 -8.79 20.81 -25.96
C ALA A 22 -8.37 22.11 -25.26
N LYS A 23 -8.87 23.27 -25.73
CA LYS A 23 -8.59 24.56 -25.10
C LYS A 23 -9.10 24.66 -23.67
N GLN A 24 -10.30 24.17 -23.42
CA GLN A 24 -10.89 24.15 -22.07
C GLN A 24 -10.03 23.31 -21.12
N TYR A 25 -9.59 22.12 -21.56
CA TYR A 25 -8.72 21.26 -20.77
C TYR A 25 -7.37 21.92 -20.46
N VAL A 26 -6.68 22.45 -21.50
CA VAL A 26 -5.39 23.10 -21.31
C VAL A 26 -5.49 24.33 -20.42
N LYS A 27 -6.56 25.12 -20.55
CA LYS A 27 -6.82 26.25 -19.66
C LYS A 27 -6.99 25.79 -18.23
N ALA A 28 -7.83 24.79 -17.99
CA ALA A 28 -8.09 24.27 -16.65
C ALA A 28 -6.80 23.69 -16.01
N VAL A 29 -5.96 23.00 -16.79
CA VAL A 29 -4.67 22.50 -16.32
C VAL A 29 -3.70 23.65 -16.00
N ALA A 30 -3.58 24.65 -16.90
CA ALA A 30 -2.67 25.78 -16.72
C ALA A 30 -3.08 26.67 -15.50
N GLU A 31 -4.36 26.81 -15.25
CA GLU A 31 -4.90 27.60 -14.13
C GLU A 31 -5.11 26.75 -12.86
N CYS A 32 -4.71 25.45 -12.84
CA CYS A 32 -4.92 24.50 -11.75
C CYS A 32 -6.39 24.31 -11.35
N GLU A 33 -7.31 24.49 -12.30
CA GLU A 33 -8.75 24.21 -12.14
C GLU A 33 -9.02 22.70 -12.29
N TRP A 34 -8.48 21.89 -11.38
CA TRP A 34 -8.43 20.43 -11.51
C TRP A 34 -9.78 19.75 -11.60
N ASN A 35 -10.83 20.32 -10.96
CA ASN A 35 -12.20 19.82 -11.09
C ASN A 35 -12.71 19.89 -12.54
N ASP A 36 -12.42 20.99 -13.21
CA ASP A 36 -12.83 21.22 -14.59
C ASP A 36 -12.00 20.36 -15.53
N ALA A 37 -10.67 20.29 -15.33
CA ALA A 37 -9.80 19.41 -16.07
C ALA A 37 -10.25 17.95 -15.99
N TYR A 38 -10.49 17.42 -14.79
CA TYR A 38 -10.98 16.06 -14.56
C TYR A 38 -12.29 15.77 -15.32
N SER A 39 -13.23 16.71 -15.31
CA SER A 39 -14.53 16.55 -15.98
C SER A 39 -14.41 16.35 -17.50
N LEU A 40 -13.33 16.81 -18.11
CA LEU A 40 -13.06 16.77 -19.54
C LEU A 40 -12.32 15.49 -19.98
N ILE A 41 -11.88 14.64 -19.07
CA ILE A 41 -11.13 13.40 -19.37
C ILE A 41 -12.10 12.24 -19.61
N ASN A 42 -11.78 11.37 -20.56
CA ASN A 42 -12.47 10.11 -20.83
C ASN A 42 -11.78 8.98 -20.07
N LEU A 43 -12.02 8.90 -18.75
CA LEU A 43 -11.43 7.88 -17.92
C LEU A 43 -12.05 6.51 -18.16
N PRO A 44 -11.26 5.42 -18.07
CA PRO A 44 -11.80 4.07 -17.93
C PRO A 44 -12.53 3.92 -16.59
N ASP A 45 -13.34 2.89 -16.46
CA ASP A 45 -13.94 2.53 -15.18
C ASP A 45 -12.82 2.04 -14.24
N GLY A 46 -12.62 2.72 -13.11
CA GLY A 46 -11.57 2.41 -12.13
C GLY A 46 -11.84 3.07 -10.79
N GLU A 47 -11.85 2.26 -9.74
CA GLU A 47 -12.17 2.70 -8.37
C GLU A 47 -11.19 3.76 -7.86
N PHE A 48 -9.92 3.68 -8.30
CA PHE A 48 -8.84 4.59 -7.85
C PHE A 48 -8.67 5.83 -8.74
N LEU A 49 -9.47 5.95 -9.81
CA LEU A 49 -9.46 7.12 -10.69
C LEU A 49 -10.47 8.18 -10.23
N THR A 50 -10.45 8.50 -8.95
CA THR A 50 -11.33 9.51 -8.37
C THR A 50 -10.87 10.95 -8.69
N LYS A 51 -11.76 11.90 -8.54
CA LYS A 51 -11.43 13.31 -8.69
C LYS A 51 -10.39 13.76 -7.67
N GLU A 52 -10.54 13.30 -6.45
CA GLU A 52 -9.60 13.57 -5.35
C GLU A 52 -8.21 13.01 -5.65
N ALA A 53 -8.12 11.80 -6.20
CA ALA A 53 -6.85 11.22 -6.66
C ALA A 53 -6.21 12.07 -7.78
N PHE A 54 -7.01 12.55 -8.75
CA PHE A 54 -6.51 13.43 -9.80
C PHE A 54 -5.97 14.75 -9.25
N ILE A 55 -6.65 15.36 -8.28
CA ILE A 55 -6.18 16.58 -7.60
C ILE A 55 -4.86 16.29 -6.85
N ASN A 56 -4.79 15.17 -6.13
CA ASN A 56 -3.62 14.81 -5.32
C ASN A 56 -2.35 14.62 -6.16
N VAL A 57 -2.43 13.98 -7.34
CA VAL A 57 -1.24 13.81 -8.21
C VAL A 57 -0.71 15.14 -8.77
N HIS A 58 -1.54 16.20 -8.75
CA HIS A 58 -1.19 17.54 -9.22
C HIS A 58 -1.03 18.57 -8.08
N ALA A 59 -1.00 18.13 -6.80
CA ALA A 59 -1.01 19.02 -5.64
C ALA A 59 0.19 19.99 -5.60
N ASP A 60 1.32 19.62 -6.19
CA ASP A 60 2.53 20.46 -6.24
C ASP A 60 2.54 21.47 -7.41
N ALA A 61 1.52 21.44 -8.29
CA ALA A 61 1.46 22.33 -9.45
C ALA A 61 1.04 23.75 -9.07
N THR A 62 1.64 24.74 -9.74
CA THR A 62 1.27 26.15 -9.59
C THR A 62 0.57 26.64 -10.84
N GLY A 63 -0.61 27.24 -10.66
CA GLY A 63 -1.42 27.75 -11.77
C GLY A 63 -0.96 29.11 -12.26
N GLU A 64 -1.06 29.32 -13.57
CA GLU A 64 -0.84 30.60 -14.23
C GLU A 64 -2.07 30.99 -15.05
N LYS A 65 -2.47 32.24 -14.97
CA LYS A 65 -3.61 32.73 -15.74
C LYS A 65 -3.35 32.71 -17.23
N VAL A 66 -4.30 32.14 -17.97
CA VAL A 66 -4.23 32.06 -19.44
C VAL A 66 -4.91 33.28 -20.08
N GLU A 67 -4.15 34.05 -20.88
CA GLU A 67 -4.66 35.26 -21.54
C GLU A 67 -5.21 34.99 -22.94
N LYS A 68 -4.48 34.19 -23.76
CA LYS A 68 -4.82 33.90 -25.16
C LYS A 68 -4.55 32.45 -25.50
N MET A 69 -5.38 31.89 -26.38
CA MET A 69 -5.25 30.50 -26.83
C MET A 69 -5.54 30.33 -28.31
N ALA A 70 -4.75 29.49 -28.97
CA ALA A 70 -4.97 28.99 -30.32
C ALA A 70 -4.94 27.46 -30.30
N ALA A 71 -5.58 26.81 -31.29
CA ALA A 71 -5.60 25.35 -31.36
C ALA A 71 -5.56 24.88 -32.82
N ASP A 72 -4.55 24.06 -33.14
CA ASP A 72 -4.30 23.53 -34.47
C ASP A 72 -4.28 22.01 -34.46
N ASP A 73 -4.70 21.40 -35.57
CA ASP A 73 -4.72 19.95 -35.71
C ASP A 73 -3.28 19.40 -35.86
N ILE A 74 -3.03 18.29 -35.18
CA ILE A 74 -1.80 17.52 -35.34
C ILE A 74 -2.11 16.25 -36.16
N VAL A 75 -1.32 15.99 -37.17
CA VAL A 75 -1.35 14.72 -37.88
C VAL A 75 -0.41 13.74 -37.17
N SER A 76 -0.97 12.76 -36.50
CA SER A 76 -0.24 11.72 -35.75
C SER A 76 -0.86 10.35 -35.99
N THR A 77 -0.16 9.31 -35.56
CA THR A 77 -0.70 7.94 -35.61
C THR A 77 -2.01 7.85 -34.82
N TYR A 78 -2.09 8.52 -33.66
CA TYR A 78 -3.30 8.59 -32.85
C TYR A 78 -4.48 9.25 -33.58
N SER A 79 -4.25 10.40 -34.26
CA SER A 79 -5.32 11.12 -34.98
C SER A 79 -5.82 10.39 -36.24
N LYS A 80 -5.07 9.38 -36.73
CA LYS A 80 -5.51 8.52 -37.84
C LYS A 80 -6.50 7.43 -37.41
N MET A 81 -6.60 7.14 -36.10
CA MET A 81 -7.57 6.16 -35.60
C MET A 81 -8.99 6.73 -35.67
N PRO A 82 -9.99 5.92 -36.06
CA PRO A 82 -11.37 6.38 -36.16
C PRO A 82 -11.90 6.97 -34.84
N GLY A 83 -12.36 8.20 -34.90
CA GLY A 83 -12.94 8.88 -33.73
C GLY A 83 -11.92 9.64 -32.86
N ASN A 84 -10.62 9.49 -33.12
CA ASN A 84 -9.58 10.19 -32.37
C ASN A 84 -9.18 11.52 -33.04
N LYS A 85 -8.72 12.46 -32.23
CA LYS A 85 -8.18 13.76 -32.64
C LYS A 85 -6.93 14.08 -31.84
N ALA A 86 -5.96 14.74 -32.46
CA ALA A 86 -4.81 15.32 -31.81
C ALA A 86 -4.74 16.82 -32.12
N VAL A 87 -4.56 17.64 -31.08
CA VAL A 87 -4.61 19.11 -31.20
C VAL A 87 -3.44 19.68 -30.43
N LYS A 88 -2.66 20.55 -31.08
CA LYS A 88 -1.69 21.41 -30.41
C LYS A 88 -2.39 22.69 -29.94
N VAL A 89 -2.38 22.91 -28.65
CA VAL A 89 -2.91 24.12 -28.04
C VAL A 89 -1.75 25.03 -27.66
N GLY A 90 -1.63 26.18 -28.29
CA GLY A 90 -0.73 27.25 -27.89
C GLY A 90 -1.46 28.22 -26.97
N TYR A 91 -0.85 28.68 -25.91
CA TYR A 91 -1.42 29.64 -24.97
C TYR A 91 -0.34 30.55 -24.40
N ILE A 92 -0.74 31.72 -23.90
CA ILE A 92 0.11 32.74 -23.32
C ILE A 92 -0.26 32.89 -21.84
N THR A 93 0.77 32.84 -20.97
CA THR A 93 0.68 33.14 -19.54
C THR A 93 1.72 34.24 -19.21
N ASP A 94 1.79 34.63 -17.94
CA ASP A 94 2.82 35.57 -17.46
C ASP A 94 4.24 35.03 -17.68
N SER A 95 4.43 33.71 -17.70
CA SER A 95 5.72 33.04 -17.98
C SER A 95 6.05 32.98 -19.49
N GLY A 96 5.15 33.44 -20.36
CA GLY A 96 5.35 33.46 -21.81
C GLY A 96 4.49 32.47 -22.58
N MET A 97 4.90 32.16 -23.80
CA MET A 97 4.16 31.28 -24.71
C MET A 97 4.45 29.81 -24.42
N GLN A 98 3.39 29.03 -24.23
CA GLN A 98 3.42 27.60 -23.94
C GLN A 98 2.64 26.81 -25.00
N TYR A 99 2.97 25.50 -25.11
CA TYR A 99 2.28 24.58 -26.03
C TYR A 99 2.02 23.25 -25.35
N ASN A 100 0.79 22.74 -25.52
CA ASN A 100 0.41 21.40 -25.08
C ASN A 100 -0.24 20.62 -26.22
N ASP A 101 0.19 19.39 -26.42
CA ASP A 101 -0.45 18.44 -27.33
C ASP A 101 -1.54 17.70 -26.57
N VAL A 102 -2.78 17.80 -27.06
CA VAL A 102 -3.96 17.19 -26.46
C VAL A 102 -4.50 16.09 -27.36
N TYR A 103 -4.61 14.91 -26.83
CA TYR A 103 -5.19 13.75 -27.49
C TYR A 103 -6.64 13.59 -27.03
N LEU A 104 -7.57 13.52 -27.98
CA LEU A 104 -9.01 13.45 -27.71
C LEU A 104 -9.63 12.21 -28.35
N THR A 105 -10.59 11.64 -27.69
CA THR A 105 -11.39 10.52 -28.17
C THR A 105 -12.88 10.82 -28.04
N VAL A 106 -13.72 10.07 -28.74
CA VAL A 106 -15.17 10.17 -28.59
C VAL A 106 -15.56 9.58 -27.25
N ALA A 107 -16.30 10.32 -26.44
CA ALA A 107 -16.85 9.83 -25.19
C ALA A 107 -17.79 8.65 -25.41
N ASN A 108 -17.82 7.71 -24.47
CA ASN A 108 -18.68 6.50 -24.53
C ASN A 108 -20.17 6.84 -24.60
N LYS A 109 -20.58 8.02 -24.11
CA LYS A 109 -21.98 8.49 -24.18
C LYS A 109 -22.11 9.62 -25.19
N HIS A 110 -23.00 9.46 -26.18
CA HIS A 110 -23.35 10.52 -27.12
C HIS A 110 -24.20 11.57 -26.42
N TYR A 111 -24.00 12.83 -26.79
CA TYR A 111 -24.87 13.90 -26.35
C TYR A 111 -26.12 13.94 -27.25
N MET A 112 -27.31 13.93 -26.65
CA MET A 112 -28.60 13.93 -27.37
C MET A 112 -28.72 12.89 -28.49
N LEU A 113 -28.24 11.65 -28.24
CA LEU A 113 -28.32 10.48 -29.13
C LEU A 113 -27.50 10.56 -30.45
N PHE A 114 -27.22 11.77 -30.96
CA PHE A 114 -26.65 11.96 -32.31
C PHE A 114 -25.30 12.67 -32.34
N PHE A 115 -24.97 13.46 -31.32
CA PHE A 115 -23.74 14.26 -31.34
C PHE A 115 -22.59 13.53 -30.62
N LYS A 116 -21.46 13.41 -31.32
CA LYS A 116 -20.21 12.90 -30.72
C LYS A 116 -19.65 13.96 -29.79
N LYS A 117 -19.57 13.65 -28.50
CA LYS A 117 -18.85 14.49 -27.53
C LYS A 117 -17.40 14.04 -27.47
N TYR A 118 -16.47 14.95 -27.66
CA TYR A 118 -15.05 14.67 -27.47
C TYR A 118 -14.63 14.93 -26.03
N LYS A 119 -13.77 14.05 -25.54
CA LYS A 119 -13.09 14.17 -24.25
C LYS A 119 -11.59 13.88 -24.41
N VAL A 120 -10.78 14.36 -23.48
CA VAL A 120 -9.35 14.10 -23.46
C VAL A 120 -9.12 12.62 -23.22
N SER A 121 -8.23 12.00 -23.99
CA SER A 121 -7.83 10.61 -23.81
C SER A 121 -7.08 10.43 -22.49
N ALA A 122 -7.42 9.38 -21.76
CA ALA A 122 -6.73 9.01 -20.53
C ALA A 122 -5.38 8.29 -20.77
N GLU A 123 -5.06 7.95 -22.02
CA GLU A 123 -3.93 7.05 -22.35
C GLU A 123 -2.58 7.49 -21.74
N ASN A 124 -2.32 8.80 -21.73
CA ASN A 124 -1.10 9.36 -21.15
C ASN A 124 -1.28 9.87 -19.71
N LEU A 125 -2.49 9.76 -19.16
CA LEU A 125 -2.84 10.26 -17.83
C LEU A 125 -2.96 9.13 -16.79
N VAL A 126 -3.02 7.88 -17.25
CA VAL A 126 -3.19 6.71 -16.39
C VAL A 126 -2.15 5.65 -16.71
N VAL A 127 -1.74 4.94 -15.68
CA VAL A 127 -0.89 3.75 -15.75
C VAL A 127 -1.76 2.53 -15.50
N LYS A 128 -1.48 1.42 -16.19
CA LYS A 128 -2.23 0.17 -16.09
C LYS A 128 -1.48 -0.89 -15.31
N ASP A 129 -2.24 -1.78 -14.69
CA ASP A 129 -1.76 -3.01 -14.07
C ASP A 129 -0.61 -2.80 -13.08
N VAL A 130 -0.74 -1.75 -12.26
CA VAL A 130 0.27 -1.39 -11.25
C VAL A 130 0.26 -2.42 -10.13
N THR A 131 1.39 -3.09 -9.93
CA THR A 131 1.55 -4.08 -8.87
C THR A 131 2.07 -3.44 -7.58
N ILE A 132 1.36 -3.67 -6.47
CA ILE A 132 1.74 -3.17 -5.14
C ILE A 132 1.88 -4.35 -4.19
N LYS A 133 3.07 -4.50 -3.58
CA LYS A 133 3.36 -5.49 -2.54
C LYS A 133 3.31 -4.86 -1.17
N VAL A 134 2.54 -5.47 -0.27
CA VAL A 134 2.31 -5.02 1.10
C VAL A 134 2.56 -6.17 2.05
N PRO A 135 3.23 -5.98 3.19
CA PRO A 135 3.35 -7.02 4.21
C PRO A 135 1.98 -7.58 4.60
N LYS A 136 1.90 -8.89 4.76
CA LYS A 136 0.65 -9.60 5.06
C LYS A 136 0.02 -9.10 6.36
N GLY A 137 -1.31 -9.11 6.41
CA GLY A 137 -2.04 -8.63 7.58
C GLY A 137 -2.21 -7.11 7.67
N LEU A 138 -1.69 -6.35 6.70
CA LEU A 138 -1.92 -4.91 6.61
C LEU A 138 -3.01 -4.59 5.59
N THR A 139 -3.80 -3.57 5.89
CA THR A 139 -4.80 -3.02 4.97
C THR A 139 -4.17 -1.93 4.13
N LEU A 140 -4.30 -2.04 2.81
CA LEU A 140 -3.78 -1.06 1.84
C LEU A 140 -4.85 -0.03 1.47
N TYR A 141 -4.44 1.24 1.40
CA TYR A 141 -5.23 2.33 0.83
C TYR A 141 -4.41 3.04 -0.24
N ILE A 142 -5.08 3.45 -1.31
CA ILE A 142 -4.52 4.29 -2.38
C ILE A 142 -5.38 5.55 -2.49
N ASN A 143 -4.78 6.73 -2.30
CA ASN A 143 -5.47 8.02 -2.29
C ASN A 143 -6.73 7.99 -1.40
N ASP A 144 -6.59 7.44 -0.19
CA ASP A 144 -7.66 7.24 0.81
C ASP A 144 -8.76 6.23 0.44
N VAL A 145 -8.68 5.58 -0.70
CA VAL A 145 -9.58 4.48 -1.09
C VAL A 145 -9.00 3.16 -0.63
N ILE A 146 -9.79 2.35 0.09
CA ILE A 146 -9.38 1.02 0.54
C ILE A 146 -9.23 0.07 -0.65
N VAL A 147 -8.15 -0.72 -0.66
CA VAL A 147 -7.93 -1.74 -1.68
C VAL A 147 -8.52 -3.06 -1.21
N GLY A 148 -9.59 -3.49 -1.84
CA GLY A 148 -10.27 -4.75 -1.50
C GLY A 148 -9.50 -5.99 -1.95
N ASP A 149 -9.84 -7.14 -1.36
CA ASP A 149 -9.23 -8.44 -1.70
C ASP A 149 -9.43 -8.86 -3.16
N GLY A 150 -10.40 -8.27 -3.86
CA GLY A 150 -10.62 -8.50 -5.29
C GLY A 150 -9.42 -8.16 -6.16
N TYR A 151 -8.57 -7.25 -5.70
CA TYR A 151 -7.34 -6.82 -6.39
C TYR A 151 -6.11 -7.66 -6.06
N LYS A 152 -6.20 -8.60 -5.11
CA LYS A 152 -5.08 -9.50 -4.81
C LYS A 152 -4.76 -10.40 -6.01
N SER A 153 -3.46 -10.56 -6.27
CA SER A 153 -2.98 -11.52 -7.27
C SER A 153 -3.35 -12.96 -6.87
N ASP A 154 -3.38 -13.86 -7.83
CA ASP A 154 -3.68 -15.28 -7.56
C ASP A 154 -2.63 -15.92 -6.64
N ALA A 155 -1.38 -15.47 -6.70
CA ALA A 155 -0.32 -15.92 -5.79
C ALA A 155 -0.65 -15.55 -4.34
N SER A 156 -1.12 -14.33 -4.10
CA SER A 156 -1.52 -13.86 -2.76
C SER A 156 -2.79 -14.54 -2.25
N LYS A 157 -3.77 -14.79 -3.11
CA LYS A 157 -4.99 -15.54 -2.74
C LYS A 157 -4.69 -16.96 -2.27
N ASN A 158 -3.64 -17.59 -2.79
CA ASN A 158 -3.20 -18.92 -2.40
C ASN A 158 -2.46 -18.96 -1.05
N GLY A 159 -2.25 -17.82 -0.42
CA GLY A 159 -1.77 -17.71 0.95
C GLY A 159 -0.28 -17.90 1.16
N ASN A 160 0.52 -18.00 0.10
CA ASN A 160 1.97 -18.18 0.18
C ASN A 160 2.71 -16.84 0.31
N GLY A 161 3.76 -16.80 1.14
CA GLY A 161 4.66 -15.67 1.31
C GLY A 161 4.29 -14.70 2.45
N SER A 162 5.22 -13.78 2.74
CA SER A 162 5.13 -12.77 3.82
C SER A 162 4.46 -11.46 3.39
N SER A 163 4.04 -11.34 2.14
CA SER A 163 3.38 -10.15 1.60
C SER A 163 2.20 -10.50 0.72
N ASP A 164 1.22 -9.63 0.73
CA ASP A 164 0.11 -9.61 -0.22
C ASP A 164 0.50 -8.74 -1.43
N GLU A 165 0.18 -9.23 -2.62
CA GLU A 165 0.41 -8.56 -3.88
C GLU A 165 -0.93 -8.16 -4.49
N TYR A 166 -1.09 -6.88 -4.78
CA TYR A 166 -2.29 -6.30 -5.38
C TYR A 166 -1.97 -5.83 -6.79
N VAL A 167 -2.87 -6.13 -7.74
CA VAL A 167 -2.79 -5.64 -9.12
C VAL A 167 -3.89 -4.60 -9.32
N ILE A 168 -3.48 -3.35 -9.46
CA ILE A 168 -4.39 -2.21 -9.60
C ILE A 168 -4.56 -1.90 -11.08
N PRO A 169 -5.78 -2.04 -11.64
CA PRO A 169 -5.99 -1.92 -13.08
C PRO A 169 -5.62 -0.54 -13.65
N TYR A 170 -5.90 0.52 -12.88
CA TYR A 170 -5.64 1.89 -13.30
C TYR A 170 -5.29 2.78 -12.11
N LEU A 171 -4.19 3.55 -12.24
CA LEU A 171 -3.84 4.69 -11.38
C LEU A 171 -3.55 5.90 -12.25
N PHE A 172 -3.70 7.10 -11.70
CA PHE A 172 -3.17 8.28 -12.37
C PHE A 172 -1.64 8.23 -12.40
N ASN A 173 -1.08 8.62 -13.54
CA ASN A 173 0.36 8.83 -13.69
C ASN A 173 0.83 9.93 -12.72
N GLY A 174 1.87 9.67 -11.95
CA GLY A 174 2.43 10.61 -10.98
C GLY A 174 2.33 10.11 -9.53
N LYS A 175 2.35 11.04 -8.58
CA LYS A 175 2.39 10.76 -7.14
C LYS A 175 1.03 10.30 -6.62
N ASN A 176 0.95 9.05 -6.18
CA ASN A 176 -0.22 8.50 -5.50
C ASN A 176 0.11 8.28 -4.02
N ASN A 177 -0.78 8.68 -3.13
CA ASN A 177 -0.62 8.47 -1.70
C ASN A 177 -0.95 7.03 -1.35
N ILE A 178 -0.03 6.36 -0.68
CA ILE A 178 -0.19 5.00 -0.17
C ILE A 178 -0.26 5.07 1.34
N LYS A 179 -1.30 4.48 1.93
CA LYS A 179 -1.41 4.30 3.37
C LYS A 179 -1.59 2.83 3.67
N VAL A 180 -0.89 2.34 4.69
CA VAL A 180 -1.13 1.01 5.25
C VAL A 180 -1.46 1.13 6.72
N THR A 181 -2.41 0.29 7.16
CA THR A 181 -2.85 0.21 8.56
C THR A 181 -2.85 -1.24 9.01
N GLY A 182 -2.70 -1.47 10.31
CA GLY A 182 -2.72 -2.80 10.88
C GLY A 182 -2.81 -2.78 12.39
N GLU A 183 -3.13 -3.92 12.99
CA GLU A 183 -3.33 -4.03 14.43
C GLU A 183 -2.09 -3.66 15.26
N PHE A 184 -0.90 -3.95 14.71
CA PHE A 184 0.37 -3.83 15.42
C PHE A 184 1.16 -2.57 15.08
N ILE A 185 0.76 -1.84 14.03
CA ILE A 185 1.46 -0.64 13.57
C ILE A 185 0.58 0.59 13.62
N GLU A 186 1.20 1.75 13.90
CA GLU A 186 0.54 3.03 13.62
C GLU A 186 0.36 3.20 12.11
N ASP A 187 -0.63 4.00 11.70
CA ASP A 187 -0.85 4.28 10.29
C ASP A 187 0.44 4.76 9.63
N TYR A 188 0.87 4.04 8.60
CA TYR A 188 2.07 4.38 7.84
C TYR A 188 1.69 4.89 6.45
N THR A 189 2.23 6.06 6.10
CA THR A 189 1.99 6.69 4.80
C THR A 189 3.29 6.83 4.01
N THR A 190 3.19 6.59 2.71
CA THR A 190 4.27 6.78 1.75
C THR A 190 3.71 7.23 0.41
N GLN A 191 4.55 7.44 -0.59
CA GLN A 191 4.14 7.82 -1.92
C GLN A 191 4.62 6.81 -2.95
N LEU A 192 3.72 6.41 -3.84
CA LEU A 192 4.01 5.68 -5.06
C LEU A 192 4.04 6.68 -6.22
N TYR A 193 5.12 6.71 -6.96
CA TYR A 193 5.16 7.40 -8.25
C TYR A 193 4.81 6.39 -9.35
N ALA A 194 3.56 6.41 -9.79
CA ALA A 194 3.11 5.54 -10.89
C ALA A 194 3.61 6.10 -12.22
N ALA A 195 4.32 5.28 -13.00
CA ALA A 195 4.83 5.61 -14.33
C ALA A 195 4.73 4.38 -15.24
N HIS A 196 4.72 4.59 -16.56
CA HIS A 196 4.54 3.51 -17.55
C HIS A 196 5.62 2.41 -17.52
N ASP A 197 6.78 2.67 -16.91
CA ASP A 197 7.91 1.75 -16.86
C ASP A 197 8.10 1.07 -15.48
N GLU A 198 7.22 1.32 -14.50
CA GLU A 198 7.33 0.73 -13.17
C GLU A 198 6.33 -0.41 -12.99
N ASP A 199 6.85 -1.66 -12.98
CA ASP A 199 6.03 -2.86 -12.88
C ASP A 199 5.58 -3.18 -11.45
N THR A 200 6.38 -2.83 -10.43
CA THR A 200 6.10 -3.26 -9.03
C THR A 200 6.59 -2.26 -8.00
N PHE A 201 5.70 -1.85 -7.12
CA PHE A 201 6.01 -1.05 -5.94
C PHE A 201 5.90 -1.89 -4.68
N THR A 202 6.94 -1.87 -3.83
CA THR A 202 6.92 -2.56 -2.54
C THR A 202 6.81 -1.56 -1.42
N VAL A 203 5.76 -1.69 -0.61
CA VAL A 203 5.59 -0.87 0.59
C VAL A 203 6.61 -1.32 1.63
N GLY A 204 7.63 -0.49 1.84
CA GLY A 204 8.63 -0.70 2.89
C GLY A 204 8.14 -0.12 4.21
N THR A 205 7.93 -0.97 5.20
CA THR A 205 7.46 -0.54 6.52
C THR A 205 8.60 -0.29 7.52
N TYR A 206 9.84 -0.13 7.03
CA TYR A 206 11.03 0.08 7.89
C TYR A 206 10.93 1.28 8.83
N ASN A 207 10.08 2.26 8.51
CA ASN A 207 9.82 3.43 9.35
C ASN A 207 8.46 3.35 10.06
N ALA A 208 7.71 2.26 9.88
CA ALA A 208 6.44 2.08 10.56
C ALA A 208 6.69 1.91 12.07
N LYS A 209 5.96 2.65 12.87
CA LYS A 209 6.01 2.57 14.33
C LYS A 209 5.01 1.54 14.81
N TYR A 210 5.45 0.72 15.76
CA TYR A 210 4.51 -0.17 16.44
C TYR A 210 3.59 0.62 17.38
N VAL A 211 2.36 0.17 17.52
CA VAL A 211 1.43 0.67 18.54
C VAL A 211 1.96 0.30 19.92
N ASN A 212 2.24 1.29 20.77
CA ASN A 212 2.88 1.09 22.07
C ASN A 212 2.12 0.11 22.98
N SER A 213 0.79 0.15 23.00
CA SER A 213 -0.01 -0.79 23.79
C SER A 213 0.23 -2.24 23.36
N LYS A 214 0.38 -2.50 22.07
CA LYS A 214 0.68 -3.83 21.53
C LYS A 214 2.09 -4.29 21.90
N LEU A 215 3.05 -3.39 21.93
CA LEU A 215 4.41 -3.71 22.41
C LEU A 215 4.42 -4.14 23.88
N GLU A 216 3.64 -3.48 24.74
CA GLU A 216 3.53 -3.86 26.16
C GLU A 216 2.78 -5.18 26.34
N GLU A 217 1.74 -5.44 25.53
CA GLU A 217 1.07 -6.76 25.49
C GLU A 217 2.06 -7.88 25.16
N LEU A 218 2.90 -7.68 24.11
CA LEU A 218 3.88 -8.66 23.68
C LEU A 218 4.98 -8.89 24.71
N LYS A 219 5.45 -7.84 25.40
CA LYS A 219 6.38 -7.99 26.54
C LYS A 219 5.78 -8.80 27.67
N THR A 220 4.49 -8.56 27.95
CA THR A 220 3.76 -9.32 28.98
C THR A 220 3.58 -10.77 28.56
N GLN A 221 3.26 -11.04 27.29
CA GLN A 221 3.15 -12.38 26.75
C GLN A 221 4.51 -13.11 26.82
N ALA A 222 5.59 -12.45 26.44
CA ALA A 222 6.94 -13.01 26.55
C ALA A 222 7.30 -13.43 28.00
N ARG A 223 6.86 -12.64 29.00
CA ARG A 223 7.01 -13.03 30.41
C ARG A 223 6.20 -14.31 30.73
N THR A 224 4.96 -14.36 30.30
CA THR A 224 4.06 -15.49 30.50
C THR A 224 4.64 -16.78 29.87
N ASP A 225 5.21 -16.67 28.67
CA ASP A 225 5.80 -17.79 27.95
C ASP A 225 7.06 -18.30 28.66
N VAL A 226 7.92 -17.41 29.14
CA VAL A 226 9.10 -17.78 29.94
C VAL A 226 8.68 -18.46 31.25
N ASP A 227 7.68 -17.96 31.95
CA ASP A 227 7.15 -18.59 33.15
C ASP A 227 6.57 -19.99 32.84
N ALA A 228 5.88 -20.16 31.72
CA ALA A 228 5.36 -21.45 31.26
C ALA A 228 6.47 -22.47 31.01
N ILE A 229 7.56 -22.04 30.33
CA ILE A 229 8.74 -22.87 30.09
C ILE A 229 9.34 -23.35 31.43
N ILE A 230 9.58 -22.42 32.34
CA ILE A 230 10.17 -22.75 33.66
C ILE A 230 9.26 -23.70 34.45
N ASN A 231 7.97 -23.44 34.46
CA ASN A 231 7.00 -24.30 35.17
C ASN A 231 6.96 -25.72 34.57
N ALA A 232 7.01 -25.83 33.23
CA ALA A 232 7.04 -27.12 32.55
C ALA A 232 8.30 -27.90 32.89
N VAL A 233 9.47 -27.25 32.88
CA VAL A 233 10.78 -27.86 33.28
C VAL A 233 10.74 -28.33 34.73
N GLN A 234 10.22 -27.51 35.67
CA GLN A 234 10.15 -27.89 37.08
C GLN A 234 9.17 -29.06 37.32
N ALA A 235 8.09 -29.09 36.54
CA ALA A 235 7.09 -30.17 36.60
C ALA A 235 7.51 -31.42 35.81
N LYS A 236 8.78 -31.47 35.31
CA LYS A 236 9.33 -32.56 34.50
C LYS A 236 8.49 -32.94 33.28
N LYS A 237 7.83 -31.96 32.68
CA LYS A 237 7.03 -32.15 31.46
C LYS A 237 7.98 -32.11 30.24
N ASP A 238 7.62 -32.84 29.20
CA ASP A 238 8.32 -32.76 27.93
C ASP A 238 7.96 -31.49 27.15
N TYR A 239 8.59 -31.24 25.99
CA TYR A 239 8.41 -30.07 25.16
C TYR A 239 6.97 -29.88 24.69
N SER A 240 6.19 -30.97 24.56
CA SER A 240 4.80 -30.89 24.08
C SER A 240 3.92 -30.00 24.97
N ALA A 241 4.30 -29.79 26.23
CA ALA A 241 3.57 -28.94 27.16
C ALA A 241 3.64 -27.42 26.83
N ILE A 242 4.56 -27.03 25.96
CA ILE A 242 4.76 -25.61 25.53
C ILE A 242 4.73 -25.44 24.02
N ALA A 243 4.58 -26.52 23.25
CA ALA A 243 4.73 -26.51 21.81
C ALA A 243 3.73 -25.63 21.07
N ASP A 244 2.54 -25.42 21.64
CA ASP A 244 1.49 -24.55 21.14
C ASP A 244 1.77 -23.05 21.34
N ARG A 245 2.75 -22.70 22.16
CA ARG A 245 3.20 -21.32 22.42
C ARG A 245 4.33 -20.89 21.52
N VAL A 246 4.83 -21.77 20.66
CA VAL A 246 6.01 -21.55 19.82
C VAL A 246 5.59 -21.48 18.36
N CYS A 247 6.03 -20.42 17.65
CA CYS A 247 5.79 -20.32 16.22
C CYS A 247 6.47 -21.46 15.47
N LYS A 248 5.90 -21.84 14.32
CA LYS A 248 6.35 -23.02 13.55
C LYS A 248 7.80 -22.88 13.09
N GLU A 249 8.20 -21.66 12.73
CA GLU A 249 9.53 -21.35 12.21
C GLU A 249 10.64 -21.59 13.24
N GLU A 250 10.40 -21.24 14.51
CA GLU A 250 11.37 -21.37 15.60
C GLU A 250 11.25 -22.69 16.38
N LYS A 251 10.31 -23.55 16.02
CA LYS A 251 9.98 -24.77 16.76
C LYS A 251 11.22 -25.62 17.10
N LYS A 252 12.08 -25.89 16.11
CA LYS A 252 13.27 -26.73 16.30
C LYS A 252 14.30 -26.09 17.24
N ASN A 253 14.49 -24.77 17.11
CA ASN A 253 15.43 -24.02 17.92
C ASN A 253 14.96 -23.98 19.38
N ILE A 254 13.69 -23.70 19.61
CA ILE A 254 13.09 -23.64 20.95
C ILE A 254 13.02 -25.03 21.58
N GLU A 255 12.68 -26.08 20.83
CA GLU A 255 12.72 -27.47 21.32
C GLU A 255 14.09 -27.87 21.79
N SER A 256 15.15 -27.57 21.04
CA SER A 256 16.52 -27.82 21.42
C SER A 256 16.93 -27.03 22.67
N ALA A 257 16.56 -25.75 22.75
CA ALA A 257 16.80 -24.91 23.90
C ALA A 257 16.05 -25.42 25.15
N TYR A 258 14.79 -25.80 24.99
CA TYR A 258 13.99 -26.40 26.06
C TYR A 258 14.67 -27.69 26.61
N LYS A 259 15.08 -28.57 25.72
CA LYS A 259 15.75 -29.82 26.11
C LYS A 259 17.02 -29.56 26.91
N ASN A 260 17.83 -28.62 26.50
CA ASN A 260 19.06 -28.24 27.21
C ASN A 260 18.75 -27.73 28.64
N ILE A 261 17.73 -26.88 28.79
CA ILE A 261 17.28 -26.36 30.07
C ILE A 261 16.73 -27.52 30.92
N TYR A 262 15.88 -28.38 30.34
CA TYR A 262 15.28 -29.52 30.99
C TYR A 262 16.32 -30.50 31.51
N ASP A 263 17.30 -30.89 30.68
CA ASP A 263 18.38 -31.81 31.02
C ASP A 263 19.27 -31.21 32.13
N SER A 264 19.60 -29.92 32.04
CA SER A 264 20.39 -29.23 33.07
C SER A 264 19.66 -29.12 34.41
N TYR A 265 18.35 -28.94 34.40
CA TYR A 265 17.52 -28.83 35.60
C TYR A 265 17.29 -30.22 36.25
N ASN A 266 17.14 -31.26 35.45
CA ASN A 266 16.80 -32.60 35.87
C ASN A 266 18.02 -33.54 35.93
N ASP A 267 19.24 -32.99 36.01
CA ASP A 267 20.47 -33.77 36.16
C ASP A 267 20.41 -34.63 37.44
N LYS A 268 20.70 -35.91 37.29
CA LYS A 268 20.66 -36.87 38.41
C LYS A 268 21.68 -36.62 39.52
N TYR A 269 22.72 -35.87 39.23
CA TYR A 269 23.80 -35.55 40.18
C TYR A 269 23.62 -34.19 40.86
N LYS A 270 22.67 -33.35 40.37
CA LYS A 270 22.40 -32.00 40.89
C LYS A 270 20.92 -31.80 41.02
N THR A 271 20.45 -31.70 42.24
CA THR A 271 19.02 -31.38 42.45
C THR A 271 18.86 -29.86 42.45
N VAL A 272 18.24 -29.33 41.40
CA VAL A 272 17.81 -27.93 41.34
C VAL A 272 16.37 -27.86 41.82
N SER A 273 16.07 -26.97 42.75
CA SER A 273 14.72 -26.75 43.25
C SER A 273 14.41 -25.24 43.35
N ASN A 274 13.13 -24.92 43.38
CA ASN A 274 12.64 -23.54 43.57
C ASN A 274 13.27 -22.53 42.58
N LEU A 275 13.42 -22.90 41.31
CA LEU A 275 13.79 -21.95 40.26
C LEU A 275 12.75 -20.85 40.15
N LYS A 276 13.15 -19.62 40.44
CA LYS A 276 12.27 -18.44 40.35
C LYS A 276 12.94 -17.34 39.53
N ILE A 277 12.17 -16.69 38.68
CA ILE A 277 12.62 -15.48 37.99
C ILE A 277 12.66 -14.34 39.02
N SER A 278 13.81 -13.86 39.38
CA SER A 278 14.01 -12.76 40.31
C SER A 278 13.97 -11.39 39.62
N LYS A 279 14.36 -11.34 38.34
CA LYS A 279 14.35 -10.13 37.51
C LYS A 279 14.00 -10.49 36.09
N PHE A 280 13.09 -9.75 35.49
CA PHE A 280 12.69 -9.88 34.09
C PHE A 280 12.71 -8.50 33.43
N THR A 281 13.39 -8.38 32.31
CA THR A 281 13.37 -7.19 31.48
C THR A 281 13.24 -7.63 30.04
N ALA A 282 12.22 -7.12 29.36
CA ALA A 282 12.00 -7.33 27.93
C ALA A 282 12.17 -6.01 27.17
N SER A 283 12.88 -6.06 26.06
CA SER A 283 13.01 -4.93 25.13
C SER A 283 12.82 -5.41 23.70
N ILE A 284 12.24 -4.58 22.85
CA ILE A 284 12.14 -4.87 21.42
C ILE A 284 13.53 -4.74 20.82
N ALA A 285 14.00 -5.83 20.20
CA ALA A 285 15.34 -5.90 19.63
C ALA A 285 15.43 -5.34 18.21
N ASP A 286 14.29 -5.37 17.48
CA ASP A 286 14.18 -4.90 16.10
C ASP A 286 12.84 -4.21 15.92
N THR A 287 12.84 -2.99 15.41
CA THR A 287 11.63 -2.20 15.17
C THR A 287 11.04 -2.41 13.77
N SER A 288 11.71 -3.19 12.92
CA SER A 288 11.20 -3.48 11.58
C SER A 288 9.98 -4.40 11.66
N PHE A 289 8.90 -3.98 11.02
CA PHE A 289 7.72 -4.82 10.87
C PHE A 289 8.03 -6.00 9.95
N ARG A 290 7.85 -7.21 10.44
CA ARG A 290 8.03 -8.46 9.70
C ARG A 290 6.80 -9.34 9.85
N VAL A 291 6.62 -10.18 8.87
CA VAL A 291 5.52 -11.17 8.83
C VAL A 291 6.15 -12.54 8.57
N ASP A 292 5.69 -13.53 9.31
CA ASP A 292 6.04 -14.93 9.06
C ASP A 292 5.58 -15.37 7.66
N SER A 293 6.44 -16.11 6.95
CA SER A 293 6.16 -16.56 5.58
C SER A 293 5.09 -17.65 5.51
N ASP A 294 4.89 -18.41 6.59
CA ASP A 294 4.03 -19.58 6.59
C ASP A 294 2.58 -19.25 6.97
N ASP A 295 2.38 -18.44 8.01
CA ASP A 295 1.06 -18.13 8.54
C ASP A 295 0.64 -16.66 8.40
N GLY A 296 1.58 -15.79 7.97
CA GLY A 296 1.31 -14.37 7.80
C GLY A 296 1.17 -13.59 9.11
N CYS A 297 1.56 -14.18 10.23
CA CYS A 297 1.51 -13.52 11.53
C CYS A 297 2.64 -12.50 11.70
N PRO A 298 2.40 -11.36 12.35
CA PRO A 298 3.45 -10.41 12.68
C PRO A 298 4.51 -11.02 13.59
N VAL A 299 5.80 -10.85 13.23
CA VAL A 299 6.94 -11.36 14.00
C VAL A 299 7.70 -10.20 14.62
N ILE A 300 7.80 -10.18 15.94
CA ILE A 300 8.55 -9.18 16.69
C ILE A 300 9.66 -9.87 17.47
N LYS A 301 10.89 -9.37 17.32
CA LYS A 301 12.04 -9.87 18.08
C LYS A 301 12.11 -9.19 19.44
N VAL A 302 11.90 -9.96 20.50
CA VAL A 302 12.00 -9.49 21.89
C VAL A 302 13.30 -9.99 22.50
N SER A 303 14.14 -9.08 22.97
CA SER A 303 15.33 -9.42 23.79
C SER A 303 14.93 -9.48 25.25
N ILE A 304 15.20 -10.61 25.89
CA ILE A 304 14.84 -10.88 27.28
C ILE A 304 16.13 -11.00 28.11
N LYS A 305 16.16 -10.29 29.23
CA LYS A 305 17.20 -10.46 30.28
C LYS A 305 16.54 -11.03 31.52
N LEU A 306 17.05 -12.16 31.97
CA LEU A 306 16.56 -12.86 33.15
C LEU A 306 17.60 -12.86 34.27
N GLY A 307 17.18 -12.57 35.51
CA GLY A 307 17.85 -12.98 36.72
C GLY A 307 17.04 -14.08 37.36
N TYR A 308 17.68 -15.13 37.84
CA TYR A 308 17.02 -16.22 38.50
C TYR A 308 17.73 -16.62 39.81
N THR A 309 16.96 -17.19 40.68
CA THR A 309 17.49 -17.83 41.93
C THR A 309 17.02 -19.26 41.95
N CYS A 310 17.91 -20.15 42.36
CA CYS A 310 17.57 -21.55 42.56
C CYS A 310 18.36 -22.09 43.77
N LEU A 311 17.82 -23.11 44.40
CA LEU A 311 18.53 -23.90 45.38
C LEU A 311 19.20 -25.09 44.66
N LEU A 312 20.50 -25.21 44.77
CA LEU A 312 21.29 -26.30 44.22
C LEU A 312 21.75 -27.17 45.36
N TYR A 313 21.30 -28.42 45.41
CA TYR A 313 21.83 -29.44 46.31
C TYR A 313 22.83 -30.28 45.53
N THR A 314 24.10 -30.29 45.97
CA THR A 314 25.07 -31.24 45.50
C THR A 314 25.11 -32.42 46.48
N SER A 315 25.06 -33.66 46.00
CA SER A 315 25.30 -34.80 46.85
C SER A 315 26.66 -34.66 47.56
N PRO A 316 26.76 -34.94 48.86
CA PRO A 316 28.07 -35.02 49.51
C PRO A 316 28.96 -35.99 48.72
N SER A 317 30.23 -35.64 48.56
CA SER A 317 31.21 -36.52 47.95
C SER A 317 31.24 -37.84 48.73
N PRO A 318 31.24 -39.01 48.07
CA PRO A 318 31.38 -40.29 48.80
C PRO A 318 32.86 -40.52 49.25
N ARG A 319 33.37 -39.53 49.94
CA ARG A 319 34.66 -39.64 50.66
C ARG A 319 34.45 -38.97 52.01
N ASP A 320 34.05 -39.80 52.94
CA ASP A 320 34.48 -39.84 54.31
C ASP A 320 34.06 -41.18 54.93
#